data_4b431c393160b2d0111a6f33b88fc421
#
_entry.id   4b431c393160b2d0111a6f33b88fc421
#
_cell.length_a   1.000
_cell.length_b   1.000
_cell.length_c   1.000
_cell.angle_alpha   90.00
_cell.angle_beta   90.00
_cell.angle_gamma   90.00
#
_symmetry.space_group_name_H-M   'P 1'
#
loop_
_entity.id
_entity.type
_entity.pdbx_description
1 polymer ?
#
loop_
_entity_poly.entity_id
_entity_poly.type
_entity_poly.pdbx_seq_one_letter_code
_entity_poly.pdbx_strand_id
1 'polypeptide(L)'
;MQHSPWHEAIKSHLPEGYFHQINDFMNEVYSKGVVYPSRDKVFKALQTTEMDQVKVLILGQDPYHGPDQAQGLSFSVPDHVPAPPSLQNILKELRSDIGEKRSHDLTSWAEQGVLLLNACLTVPAGQANGHAGQIWEPFTDAVIKVVNELEEPVVFILWGSYARKKKPLITHHRHLVLESAHPSPLSAYRGFFGSQPFSKTNQFLKEAGREPIDWLR
;
A
#
# COMPACT_ATOMS: atom_id res chain seq x y z
N MET A 1 10.99 -3.32 13.65
CA MET A 1 9.54 -3.32 13.91
C MET A 1 9.14 -3.89 15.27
N GLN A 2 10.01 -4.69 15.92
CA GLN A 2 9.75 -5.22 17.27
C GLN A 2 9.45 -4.06 18.26
N HIS A 3 8.39 -4.24 19.06
CA HIS A 3 7.94 -3.28 20.08
C HIS A 3 7.39 -1.94 19.55
N SER A 4 7.13 -1.80 18.22
CA SER A 4 6.43 -0.62 17.69
C SER A 4 4.92 -0.71 17.98
N PRO A 5 4.18 0.43 17.97
CA PRO A 5 2.72 0.40 18.05
C PRO A 5 2.08 -0.52 17.01
N TRP A 6 2.60 -0.53 15.79
CA TRP A 6 2.17 -1.46 14.75
C TRP A 6 2.31 -2.93 15.17
N HIS A 7 3.46 -3.29 15.72
CA HIS A 7 3.73 -4.67 16.12
C HIS A 7 2.71 -5.18 17.14
N GLU A 8 2.48 -4.39 18.19
CA GLU A 8 1.54 -4.77 19.25
C GLU A 8 0.09 -4.86 18.74
N ALA A 9 -0.32 -3.90 17.90
CA ALA A 9 -1.67 -3.89 17.34
C ALA A 9 -1.89 -5.06 16.36
N ILE A 10 -0.94 -5.31 15.46
CA ILE A 10 -1.02 -6.40 14.47
C ILE A 10 -1.02 -7.76 15.18
N LYS A 11 -0.21 -7.91 16.22
CA LYS A 11 -0.10 -9.16 17.00
C LYS A 11 -1.46 -9.64 17.51
N SER A 12 -2.34 -8.72 17.90
CA SER A 12 -3.69 -9.07 18.40
C SER A 12 -4.58 -9.72 17.35
N HIS A 13 -4.27 -9.57 16.07
CA HIS A 13 -5.02 -10.12 14.95
C HIS A 13 -4.36 -11.34 14.29
N LEU A 14 -3.28 -11.84 14.88
CA LEU A 14 -2.53 -12.97 14.33
C LEU A 14 -2.44 -14.12 15.34
N PRO A 15 -2.32 -15.37 14.86
CA PRO A 15 -2.03 -16.50 15.73
C PRO A 15 -0.71 -16.31 16.48
N GLU A 16 -0.60 -16.93 17.65
CA GLU A 16 0.64 -16.95 18.42
C GLU A 16 1.80 -17.49 17.57
N GLY A 17 2.95 -16.83 17.66
CA GLY A 17 4.15 -17.24 16.93
C GLY A 17 4.19 -16.84 15.45
N TYR A 18 3.19 -16.11 14.94
CA TYR A 18 3.14 -15.75 13.52
C TYR A 18 4.34 -14.89 13.09
N PHE A 19 4.82 -13.99 13.93
CA PHE A 19 6.01 -13.19 13.64
C PHE A 19 7.28 -14.04 13.49
N HIS A 20 7.39 -15.15 14.25
CA HIS A 20 8.45 -16.11 14.04
C HIS A 20 8.35 -16.80 12.69
N GLN A 21 7.15 -17.16 12.26
CA GLN A 21 6.92 -17.74 10.93
C GLN A 21 7.31 -16.77 9.82
N ILE A 22 7.00 -15.48 9.96
CA ILE A 22 7.42 -14.45 9.00
C ILE A 22 8.95 -14.38 8.94
N ASN A 23 9.61 -14.35 10.09
CA ASN A 23 11.08 -14.28 10.17
C ASN A 23 11.73 -15.51 9.53
N ASP A 24 11.21 -16.69 9.81
CA ASP A 24 11.71 -17.95 9.22
C ASP A 24 11.51 -17.96 7.68
N PHE A 25 10.35 -17.50 7.21
CA PHE A 25 10.07 -17.35 5.79
C PHE A 25 11.07 -16.39 5.14
N MET A 26 11.30 -15.22 5.73
CA MET A 26 12.25 -14.25 5.20
C MET A 26 13.68 -14.80 5.17
N ASN A 27 14.11 -15.48 6.24
CA ASN A 27 15.42 -16.13 6.28
C ASN A 27 15.57 -17.14 5.14
N GLU A 28 14.55 -17.93 4.91
CA GLU A 28 14.57 -18.95 3.85
C GLU A 28 14.63 -18.31 2.45
N VAL A 29 13.71 -17.42 2.10
CA VAL A 29 13.59 -16.89 0.73
C VAL A 29 14.78 -16.02 0.34
N TYR A 30 15.31 -15.21 1.28
CA TYR A 30 16.47 -14.36 1.00
C TYR A 30 17.78 -15.16 0.95
N SER A 31 17.84 -16.36 1.54
CA SER A 31 19.00 -17.25 1.44
C SER A 31 19.04 -18.05 0.14
N LYS A 32 17.90 -18.27 -0.49
CA LYS A 32 17.76 -19.15 -1.67
C LYS A 32 17.87 -18.43 -3.01
N GLY A 33 17.71 -17.12 -3.05
CA GLY A 33 17.72 -16.39 -4.32
C GLY A 33 17.50 -14.89 -4.14
N VAL A 34 17.31 -14.22 -5.28
CA VAL A 34 17.05 -12.79 -5.30
C VAL A 34 15.55 -12.53 -5.04
N VAL A 35 15.28 -11.73 -4.03
CA VAL A 35 13.92 -11.36 -3.59
C VAL A 35 13.83 -9.84 -3.54
N TYR A 36 12.71 -9.29 -3.96
CA TYR A 36 12.43 -7.86 -3.88
C TYR A 36 11.28 -7.56 -2.91
N PRO A 37 11.30 -6.38 -2.27
CA PRO A 37 12.42 -5.45 -2.14
C PRO A 37 13.58 -6.06 -1.33
N SER A 38 14.70 -5.34 -1.21
CA SER A 38 15.76 -5.74 -0.27
C SER A 38 15.19 -5.90 1.14
N ARG A 39 15.77 -6.82 1.91
CA ARG A 39 15.22 -7.22 3.22
C ARG A 39 14.96 -6.04 4.17
N ASP A 40 15.81 -5.03 4.16
CA ASP A 40 15.68 -3.83 4.99
C ASP A 40 14.46 -2.96 4.62
N LYS A 41 13.88 -3.16 3.43
CA LYS A 41 12.75 -2.37 2.93
C LYS A 41 11.40 -3.09 3.00
N VAL A 42 11.36 -4.33 3.44
CA VAL A 42 10.11 -5.13 3.46
C VAL A 42 8.99 -4.45 4.25
N PHE A 43 9.32 -3.81 5.37
CA PHE A 43 8.35 -3.13 6.23
C PHE A 43 8.39 -1.60 6.10
N LYS A 44 8.95 -1.08 5.03
CA LYS A 44 9.13 0.38 4.87
C LYS A 44 7.82 1.15 4.96
N ALA A 45 6.72 0.62 4.46
CA ALA A 45 5.42 1.28 4.55
C ALA A 45 5.02 1.54 6.01
N LEU A 46 5.17 0.54 6.87
CA LEU A 46 4.85 0.65 8.30
C LEU A 46 5.89 1.47 9.07
N GLN A 47 7.14 1.49 8.61
CA GLN A 47 8.21 2.28 9.22
C GLN A 47 8.08 3.77 8.89
N THR A 48 7.63 4.09 7.70
CA THR A 48 7.50 5.48 7.23
C THR A 48 6.22 6.13 7.71
N THR A 49 5.11 5.38 7.73
CA THR A 49 3.80 5.87 8.16
C THR A 49 3.47 5.27 9.52
N GLU A 50 3.57 6.08 10.57
CA GLU A 50 3.22 5.67 11.93
C GLU A 50 1.73 5.36 12.03
N MET A 51 1.37 4.42 12.91
CA MET A 51 0.00 3.90 13.02
C MET A 51 -1.03 5.01 13.28
N ASP A 52 -0.74 5.92 14.19
CA ASP A 52 -1.63 7.02 14.55
C ASP A 52 -1.63 8.17 13.53
N GLN A 53 -0.73 8.13 12.55
CA GLN A 53 -0.63 9.12 11.48
C GLN A 53 -1.33 8.69 10.18
N VAL A 54 -1.87 7.48 10.11
CA VAL A 54 -2.53 6.99 8.90
C VAL A 54 -3.77 7.81 8.58
N LYS A 55 -3.80 8.39 7.38
CA LYS A 55 -4.93 9.13 6.81
C LYS A 55 -5.55 8.42 5.62
N VAL A 56 -4.71 7.69 4.87
CA VAL A 56 -5.09 6.99 3.66
C VAL A 56 -4.38 5.64 3.65
N LEU A 57 -5.06 4.61 3.17
CA LEU A 57 -4.45 3.32 2.86
C LEU A 57 -4.71 3.01 1.39
N ILE A 58 -3.64 2.86 0.62
CA ILE A 58 -3.70 2.41 -0.78
C ILE A 58 -3.15 0.99 -0.83
N LEU A 59 -3.98 0.03 -1.23
CA LEU A 59 -3.62 -1.38 -1.27
C LEU A 59 -3.14 -1.79 -2.67
N GLY A 60 -1.85 -2.19 -2.76
CA GLY A 60 -1.30 -2.89 -3.91
C GLY A 60 -1.32 -4.40 -3.73
N GLN A 61 -0.93 -5.15 -4.75
CA GLN A 61 -0.94 -6.61 -4.70
C GLN A 61 0.39 -7.18 -4.22
N ASP A 62 1.46 -7.06 -5.00
CA ASP A 62 2.80 -7.48 -4.64
C ASP A 62 3.85 -6.49 -5.18
N PRO A 63 5.11 -6.57 -4.68
CA PRO A 63 6.16 -5.68 -5.17
C PRO A 63 6.48 -5.90 -6.65
N TYR A 64 7.03 -4.89 -7.29
CA TYR A 64 7.61 -5.05 -8.62
C TYR A 64 8.71 -6.12 -8.59
N HIS A 65 8.72 -7.01 -9.59
CA HIS A 65 9.64 -8.14 -9.66
C HIS A 65 10.87 -7.90 -10.55
N GLY A 66 10.99 -6.72 -11.15
CA GLY A 66 12.17 -6.30 -11.89
C GLY A 66 13.25 -5.70 -10.98
N PRO A 67 14.51 -5.62 -11.45
CA PRO A 67 15.60 -5.06 -10.66
C PRO A 67 15.38 -3.56 -10.38
N ASP A 68 15.79 -3.12 -9.20
CA ASP A 68 15.82 -1.72 -8.74
C ASP A 68 14.47 -1.00 -8.71
N GLN A 69 13.35 -1.71 -8.83
CA GLN A 69 12.02 -1.11 -8.85
C GLN A 69 11.38 -1.04 -7.45
N ALA A 70 11.22 -2.18 -6.79
CA ALA A 70 10.54 -2.26 -5.50
C ALA A 70 11.33 -1.57 -4.39
N GLN A 71 10.66 -0.71 -3.64
CA GLN A 71 11.27 0.01 -2.51
C GLN A 71 10.48 -0.11 -1.20
N GLY A 72 9.55 -1.07 -1.12
CA GLY A 72 8.76 -1.33 0.09
C GLY A 72 7.53 -0.45 0.25
N LEU A 73 7.16 0.30 -0.77
CA LEU A 73 5.96 1.11 -0.86
C LEU A 73 5.19 0.71 -2.11
N SER A 74 3.90 0.42 -1.99
CA SER A 74 3.10 0.01 -3.14
C SER A 74 3.15 1.05 -4.25
N PHE A 75 3.28 0.59 -5.50
CA PHE A 75 3.36 1.38 -6.73
C PHE A 75 4.60 2.25 -6.90
N SER A 76 5.33 2.57 -5.83
CA SER A 76 6.47 3.48 -5.83
C SER A 76 7.72 2.85 -6.43
N VAL A 77 8.49 3.65 -7.18
CA VAL A 77 9.85 3.32 -7.64
C VAL A 77 10.77 4.51 -7.36
N PRO A 78 12.10 4.28 -7.26
CA PRO A 78 13.05 5.39 -7.19
C PRO A 78 12.95 6.30 -8.41
N ASP A 79 13.27 7.59 -8.26
CA ASP A 79 13.15 8.58 -9.33
C ASP A 79 13.98 8.28 -10.58
N HIS A 80 15.11 7.60 -10.42
CA HIS A 80 15.97 7.21 -11.54
C HIS A 80 15.44 6.01 -12.34
N VAL A 81 14.36 5.39 -11.86
CA VAL A 81 13.71 4.24 -12.51
C VAL A 81 12.49 4.74 -13.29
N PRO A 82 12.33 4.32 -14.56
CA PRO A 82 11.11 4.65 -15.31
C PRO A 82 9.85 4.16 -14.57
N ALA A 83 8.81 4.98 -14.57
CA ALA A 83 7.55 4.60 -13.95
C ALA A 83 6.95 3.37 -14.65
N PRO A 84 6.68 2.28 -13.93
CA PRO A 84 5.95 1.14 -14.48
C PRO A 84 4.55 1.53 -14.97
N PRO A 85 3.93 0.74 -15.86
CA PRO A 85 2.66 1.14 -16.51
C PRO A 85 1.54 1.54 -15.55
N SER A 86 1.35 0.81 -14.45
CA SER A 86 0.31 1.17 -13.46
C SER A 86 0.61 2.51 -12.79
N LEU A 87 1.87 2.77 -12.44
CA LEU A 87 2.27 4.06 -11.84
C LEU A 87 2.12 5.20 -12.85
N GLN A 88 2.46 4.98 -14.12
CA GLN A 88 2.22 5.98 -15.17
C GLN A 88 0.74 6.40 -15.21
N ASN A 89 -0.16 5.44 -15.12
CA ASN A 89 -1.60 5.70 -15.12
C ASN A 89 -2.08 6.38 -13.84
N ILE A 90 -1.51 6.02 -12.69
CA ILE A 90 -1.77 6.72 -11.41
C ILE A 90 -1.38 8.20 -11.54
N LEU A 91 -0.19 8.48 -12.05
CA LEU A 91 0.28 9.86 -12.24
C LEU A 91 -0.54 10.61 -13.31
N LYS A 92 -0.99 9.92 -14.35
CA LYS A 92 -1.90 10.49 -15.36
C LYS A 92 -3.26 10.88 -14.77
N GLU A 93 -3.84 10.04 -13.94
CA GLU A 93 -5.10 10.36 -13.25
C GLU A 93 -4.88 11.52 -12.26
N LEU A 94 -3.78 11.51 -11.51
CA LEU A 94 -3.43 12.61 -10.60
C LEU A 94 -3.35 13.95 -11.36
N ARG A 95 -2.68 13.96 -12.51
CA ARG A 95 -2.56 15.16 -13.34
C ARG A 95 -3.93 15.67 -13.79
N SER A 96 -4.82 14.78 -14.20
CA SER A 96 -6.18 15.13 -14.62
C SER A 96 -7.05 15.60 -13.44
N ASP A 97 -6.85 15.03 -12.26
CA ASP A 97 -7.65 15.29 -11.06
C ASP A 97 -7.22 16.57 -10.33
N ILE A 98 -5.92 16.74 -10.06
CA ILE A 98 -5.39 17.83 -9.23
C ILE A 98 -4.27 18.60 -9.94
N GLY A 99 -3.24 17.90 -10.43
CA GLY A 99 -2.06 18.51 -11.00
C GLY A 99 -0.90 17.54 -11.15
N GLU A 100 0.22 18.02 -11.67
CA GLU A 100 1.35 17.19 -12.05
C GLU A 100 2.30 16.94 -10.88
N LYS A 101 2.60 15.66 -10.64
CA LYS A 101 3.72 15.20 -9.80
C LYS A 101 4.80 14.63 -10.73
N ARG A 102 6.00 15.16 -10.62
CA ARG A 102 7.12 14.73 -11.49
C ARG A 102 7.87 13.52 -10.95
N SER A 103 7.89 13.36 -9.64
CA SER A 103 8.60 12.26 -8.99
C SER A 103 7.84 10.95 -9.12
N HIS A 104 8.57 9.85 -9.38
CA HIS A 104 8.06 8.49 -9.36
C HIS A 104 8.12 7.87 -7.96
N ASP A 105 8.88 8.49 -7.07
CA ASP A 105 9.02 8.08 -5.68
C ASP A 105 7.87 8.65 -4.85
N LEU A 106 7.08 7.75 -4.26
CA LEU A 106 5.90 8.11 -3.48
C LEU A 106 6.18 8.23 -1.98
N THR A 107 7.47 8.27 -1.59
CA THR A 107 7.85 8.42 -0.17
C THR A 107 7.23 9.67 0.46
N SER A 108 7.11 10.77 -0.29
CA SER A 108 6.47 12.00 0.19
C SER A 108 4.99 11.81 0.57
N TRP A 109 4.29 10.88 -0.09
CA TRP A 109 2.93 10.52 0.29
C TRP A 109 2.93 9.75 1.61
N ALA A 110 3.84 8.77 1.73
CA ALA A 110 3.96 7.96 2.95
C ALA A 110 4.28 8.80 4.18
N GLU A 111 5.14 9.80 4.03
CA GLU A 111 5.51 10.75 5.09
C GLU A 111 4.32 11.61 5.56
N GLN A 112 3.28 11.76 4.73
CA GLN A 112 2.09 12.53 5.04
C GLN A 112 0.93 11.69 5.59
N GLY A 113 1.14 10.39 5.79
CA GLY A 113 0.09 9.51 6.33
C GLY A 113 -0.60 8.63 5.28
N VAL A 114 -0.04 8.51 4.08
CA VAL A 114 -0.52 7.55 3.07
C VAL A 114 0.19 6.22 3.25
N LEU A 115 -0.50 5.23 3.81
CA LEU A 115 0.04 3.89 3.97
C LEU A 115 -0.02 3.15 2.63
N LEU A 116 1.14 3.06 1.99
CA LEU A 116 1.30 2.40 0.69
C LEU A 116 1.63 0.92 0.91
N LEU A 117 0.59 0.12 1.13
CA LEU A 117 0.69 -1.27 1.54
C LEU A 117 0.49 -2.21 0.34
N ASN A 118 1.39 -3.18 0.16
CA ASN A 118 1.12 -4.34 -0.69
C ASN A 118 0.53 -5.48 0.13
N ALA A 119 -0.34 -6.28 -0.45
CA ALA A 119 -0.90 -7.46 0.20
C ALA A 119 0.17 -8.55 0.44
N CYS A 120 1.11 -8.71 -0.51
CA CYS A 120 2.34 -9.48 -0.35
C CYS A 120 3.52 -8.52 -0.25
N LEU A 121 4.39 -8.70 0.75
CA LEU A 121 5.48 -7.76 1.00
C LEU A 121 6.80 -8.15 0.35
N THR A 122 6.87 -9.34 -0.24
CA THR A 122 8.04 -9.82 -1.00
C THR A 122 7.62 -10.51 -2.29
N VAL A 123 8.56 -10.57 -3.22
CA VAL A 123 8.38 -11.28 -4.49
C VAL A 123 9.73 -11.85 -4.94
N PRO A 124 9.79 -13.11 -5.47
CA PRO A 124 11.01 -13.59 -6.12
C PRO A 124 11.30 -12.78 -7.37
N ALA A 125 12.57 -12.52 -7.67
CA ALA A 125 12.95 -11.81 -8.88
C ALA A 125 12.37 -12.45 -10.13
N GLY A 126 11.70 -11.66 -10.97
CA GLY A 126 11.12 -12.09 -12.25
C GLY A 126 9.86 -12.95 -12.13
N GLN A 127 9.30 -13.15 -10.94
CA GLN A 127 8.16 -14.06 -10.73
C GLN A 127 6.98 -13.33 -10.06
N ALA A 128 6.19 -12.60 -10.85
CA ALA A 128 4.99 -11.94 -10.35
C ALA A 128 4.12 -12.92 -9.56
N ASN A 129 3.61 -12.50 -8.41
CA ASN A 129 2.83 -13.31 -7.48
C ASN A 129 3.55 -14.55 -6.91
N GLY A 130 4.87 -14.63 -7.02
CA GLY A 130 5.63 -15.82 -6.63
C GLY A 130 5.56 -16.17 -5.13
N HIS A 131 5.26 -15.20 -4.27
CA HIS A 131 5.03 -15.44 -2.84
C HIS A 131 3.54 -15.34 -2.43
N ALA A 132 2.62 -15.23 -3.39
CA ALA A 132 1.20 -15.19 -3.09
C ALA A 132 0.73 -16.49 -2.42
N GLY A 133 -0.19 -16.35 -1.45
CA GLY A 133 -0.75 -17.50 -0.73
C GLY A 133 0.17 -18.15 0.28
N GLN A 134 1.31 -17.54 0.61
CA GLN A 134 2.28 -18.12 1.56
C GLN A 134 2.15 -17.51 2.96
N ILE A 135 2.86 -16.40 3.23
CA ILE A 135 2.94 -15.86 4.60
C ILE A 135 2.27 -14.49 4.76
N TRP A 136 2.17 -13.69 3.68
CA TRP A 136 1.92 -12.27 3.82
C TRP A 136 0.45 -11.88 4.02
N GLU A 137 -0.50 -12.55 3.35
CA GLU A 137 -1.89 -12.09 3.34
C GLU A 137 -2.53 -12.04 4.74
N PRO A 138 -2.34 -13.03 5.63
CA PRO A 138 -2.84 -12.89 7.00
C PRO A 138 -2.23 -11.71 7.75
N PHE A 139 -0.94 -11.41 7.52
CA PHE A 139 -0.27 -10.27 8.13
C PHE A 139 -0.84 -8.94 7.62
N THR A 140 -0.96 -8.79 6.30
CA THR A 140 -1.47 -7.54 5.70
C THR A 140 -2.97 -7.37 5.92
N ASP A 141 -3.75 -8.45 6.00
CA ASP A 141 -5.13 -8.38 6.45
C ASP A 141 -5.22 -7.88 7.90
N ALA A 142 -4.31 -8.30 8.77
CA ALA A 142 -4.21 -7.78 10.14
C ALA A 142 -3.89 -6.28 10.15
N VAL A 143 -3.01 -5.81 9.27
CA VAL A 143 -2.72 -4.36 9.12
C VAL A 143 -3.99 -3.60 8.73
N ILE A 144 -4.76 -4.11 7.77
CA ILE A 144 -6.02 -3.48 7.35
C ILE A 144 -7.01 -3.42 8.53
N LYS A 145 -7.12 -4.49 9.31
CA LYS A 145 -7.99 -4.53 10.50
C LYS A 145 -7.56 -3.52 11.56
N VAL A 146 -6.26 -3.36 11.78
CA VAL A 146 -5.73 -2.34 12.70
C VAL A 146 -6.10 -0.94 12.23
N VAL A 147 -5.93 -0.63 10.93
CA VAL A 147 -6.31 0.68 10.38
C VAL A 147 -7.82 0.90 10.47
N ASN A 148 -8.62 -0.14 10.24
CA ASN A 148 -10.09 -0.06 10.42
C ASN A 148 -10.49 0.32 11.85
N GLU A 149 -9.71 -0.09 12.86
CA GLU A 149 -9.99 0.17 14.27
C GLU A 149 -9.54 1.56 14.75
N LEU A 150 -8.79 2.30 13.93
CA LEU A 150 -8.37 3.67 14.30
C LEU A 150 -9.59 4.57 14.50
N GLU A 151 -9.52 5.41 15.53
CA GLU A 151 -10.61 6.33 15.85
C GLU A 151 -10.76 7.44 14.83
N GLU A 152 -9.63 7.94 14.30
CA GLU A 152 -9.63 8.96 13.27
C GLU A 152 -10.10 8.41 11.93
N PRO A 153 -10.94 9.14 11.16
CA PRO A 153 -11.39 8.72 9.85
C PRO A 153 -10.23 8.52 8.85
N VAL A 154 -10.27 7.40 8.13
CA VAL A 154 -9.27 7.02 7.12
C VAL A 154 -9.95 6.79 5.77
N VAL A 155 -9.26 7.10 4.69
CA VAL A 155 -9.70 6.77 3.33
C VAL A 155 -8.98 5.50 2.87
N PHE A 156 -9.75 4.46 2.55
CA PHE A 156 -9.22 3.23 1.94
C PHE A 156 -9.43 3.30 0.44
N ILE A 157 -8.35 3.22 -0.32
CA ILE A 157 -8.38 3.23 -1.78
C ILE A 157 -8.11 1.83 -2.30
N LEU A 158 -9.12 1.22 -2.91
CA LEU A 158 -9.12 -0.17 -3.38
C LEU A 158 -9.26 -0.19 -4.90
N TRP A 159 -8.16 -0.38 -5.59
CA TRP A 159 -8.08 -0.44 -7.05
C TRP A 159 -8.05 -1.88 -7.56
N GLY A 160 -9.05 -2.24 -8.34
CA GLY A 160 -9.16 -3.56 -8.94
C GLY A 160 -9.83 -4.60 -8.06
N SER A 161 -10.18 -5.72 -8.67
CA SER A 161 -10.94 -6.79 -7.99
C SER A 161 -10.20 -7.42 -6.81
N TYR A 162 -8.89 -7.56 -6.92
CA TYR A 162 -8.07 -8.14 -5.83
C TYR A 162 -8.15 -7.28 -4.56
N ALA A 163 -7.88 -5.98 -4.68
CA ALA A 163 -7.95 -5.06 -3.54
C ALA A 163 -9.39 -4.93 -3.02
N ARG A 164 -10.37 -4.87 -3.90
CA ARG A 164 -11.78 -4.73 -3.54
C ARG A 164 -12.32 -5.91 -2.73
N LYS A 165 -11.71 -7.10 -2.85
CA LYS A 165 -12.04 -8.27 -2.00
C LYS A 165 -11.74 -8.03 -0.52
N LYS A 166 -10.90 -7.05 -0.18
CA LYS A 166 -10.57 -6.71 1.21
C LYS A 166 -11.58 -5.76 1.85
N LYS A 167 -12.53 -5.23 1.09
CA LYS A 167 -13.57 -4.32 1.61
C LYS A 167 -14.32 -4.86 2.84
N PRO A 168 -14.67 -6.16 2.94
CA PRO A 168 -15.33 -6.70 4.14
C PRO A 168 -14.54 -6.53 5.44
N LEU A 169 -13.22 -6.27 5.38
CA LEU A 169 -12.39 -6.00 6.56
C LEU A 169 -12.58 -4.57 7.09
N ILE A 170 -13.19 -3.69 6.31
CA ILE A 170 -13.41 -2.28 6.64
C ILE A 170 -14.86 -2.16 7.11
N THR A 171 -15.07 -2.18 8.41
CA THR A 171 -16.40 -2.31 9.02
C THR A 171 -16.92 -1.03 9.65
N HIS A 172 -16.05 -0.08 10.00
CA HIS A 172 -16.47 1.15 10.66
C HIS A 172 -16.91 2.22 9.66
N HIS A 173 -18.09 2.79 9.89
CA HIS A 173 -18.71 3.78 9.00
C HIS A 173 -18.03 5.14 8.98
N ARG A 174 -17.12 5.41 9.94
CA ARG A 174 -16.34 6.66 9.95
C ARG A 174 -15.33 6.74 8.80
N HIS A 175 -14.97 5.63 8.21
CA HIS A 175 -14.01 5.58 7.10
C HIS A 175 -14.70 5.72 5.75
N LEU A 176 -13.96 6.21 4.76
CA LEU A 176 -14.39 6.25 3.37
C LEU A 176 -13.67 5.14 2.58
N VAL A 177 -14.42 4.41 1.78
CA VAL A 177 -13.85 3.44 0.83
C VAL A 177 -14.07 3.95 -0.58
N LEU A 178 -12.97 4.18 -1.31
CA LEU A 178 -12.98 4.55 -2.73
C LEU A 178 -12.58 3.32 -3.55
N GLU A 179 -13.45 2.90 -4.43
CA GLU A 179 -13.27 1.72 -5.28
C GLU A 179 -13.26 2.12 -6.75
N SER A 180 -12.41 1.51 -7.53
CA SER A 180 -12.41 1.63 -8.99
C SER A 180 -11.72 0.43 -9.62
N ALA A 181 -11.71 0.40 -10.97
CA ALA A 181 -10.84 -0.51 -11.71
C ALA A 181 -9.38 -0.26 -11.37
N HIS A 182 -8.53 -1.25 -11.63
CA HIS A 182 -7.08 -1.15 -11.40
C HIS A 182 -6.43 -0.17 -12.39
N PRO A 183 -5.38 0.57 -11.99
CA PRO A 183 -4.65 1.48 -12.89
C PRO A 183 -3.84 0.78 -13.99
N SER A 184 -3.73 -0.55 -13.99
CA SER A 184 -3.09 -1.29 -15.07
C SER A 184 -3.64 -0.89 -16.45
N PRO A 185 -2.80 -0.82 -17.51
CA PRO A 185 -3.28 -0.59 -18.87
C PRO A 185 -4.41 -1.52 -19.32
N LEU A 186 -4.48 -2.73 -18.73
CA LEU A 186 -5.52 -3.73 -19.04
C LEU A 186 -6.92 -3.32 -18.56
N SER A 187 -7.02 -2.40 -17.59
CA SER A 187 -8.29 -2.08 -16.92
C SER A 187 -8.51 -0.59 -16.66
N ALA A 188 -7.51 0.26 -16.79
CA ALA A 188 -7.58 1.67 -16.40
C ALA A 188 -8.73 2.43 -17.10
N TYR A 189 -9.04 2.10 -18.35
CA TYR A 189 -10.13 2.70 -19.11
C TYR A 189 -11.52 2.21 -18.72
N ARG A 190 -11.60 1.24 -17.81
CA ARG A 190 -12.86 0.67 -17.32
C ARG A 190 -13.35 1.30 -16.01
N GLY A 191 -12.88 2.51 -15.69
CA GLY A 191 -13.34 3.26 -14.53
C GLY A 191 -12.26 3.76 -13.58
N PHE A 192 -10.97 3.45 -13.81
CA PHE A 192 -9.89 4.09 -13.05
C PHE A 192 -9.70 5.55 -13.49
N PHE A 193 -9.53 5.80 -14.79
CA PHE A 193 -9.46 7.15 -15.30
C PHE A 193 -10.80 7.87 -15.13
N GLY A 194 -10.74 9.06 -14.54
CA GLY A 194 -11.91 9.85 -14.19
C GLY A 194 -12.50 9.54 -12.80
N SER A 195 -11.93 8.59 -12.07
CA SER A 195 -12.40 8.27 -10.70
C SER A 195 -12.05 9.35 -9.67
N GLN A 196 -11.07 10.20 -9.93
CA GLN A 196 -10.68 11.34 -9.10
C GLN A 196 -10.42 10.98 -7.63
N PRO A 197 -9.61 9.95 -7.35
CA PRO A 197 -9.43 9.48 -5.97
C PRO A 197 -8.70 10.49 -5.09
N PHE A 198 -7.83 11.32 -5.67
CA PHE A 198 -6.99 12.25 -4.91
C PHE A 198 -7.79 13.44 -4.39
N SER A 199 -8.59 14.08 -5.23
CA SER A 199 -9.47 15.18 -4.81
C SER A 199 -10.57 14.71 -3.87
N LYS A 200 -11.17 13.55 -4.13
CA LYS A 200 -12.19 12.96 -3.27
C LYS A 200 -11.63 12.62 -1.87
N THR A 201 -10.42 12.10 -1.82
CA THR A 201 -9.72 11.84 -0.56
C THR A 201 -9.53 13.13 0.23
N ASN A 202 -9.02 14.16 -0.40
CA ASN A 202 -8.77 15.45 0.27
C ASN A 202 -10.04 16.13 0.73
N GLN A 203 -11.11 16.05 -0.06
CA GLN A 203 -12.41 16.57 0.35
C GLN A 203 -12.90 15.89 1.64
N PHE A 204 -12.84 14.55 1.67
CA PHE A 204 -13.25 13.78 2.84
C PHE A 204 -12.40 14.11 4.07
N LEU A 205 -11.07 14.20 3.92
CA LEU A 205 -10.17 14.52 5.04
C LEU A 205 -10.47 15.91 5.60
N LYS A 206 -10.71 16.92 4.76
CA LYS A 206 -11.08 18.27 5.21
C LYS A 206 -12.40 18.27 5.97
N GLU A 207 -13.41 17.57 5.45
CA GLU A 207 -14.71 17.45 6.11
C GLU A 207 -14.62 16.74 7.47
N ALA A 208 -13.66 15.80 7.60
CA ALA A 208 -13.38 15.10 8.84
C ALA A 208 -12.46 15.89 9.80
N GLY A 209 -12.08 17.11 9.45
CA GLY A 209 -11.18 17.94 10.27
C GLY A 209 -9.72 17.49 10.23
N ARG A 210 -9.34 16.73 9.22
CA ARG A 210 -7.97 16.25 9.03
C ARG A 210 -7.27 17.03 7.92
N GLU A 211 -5.95 17.21 8.06
CA GLU A 211 -5.17 17.89 7.04
C GLU A 211 -5.12 17.06 5.75
N PRO A 212 -5.41 17.69 4.58
CA PRO A 212 -5.36 16.99 3.31
C PRO A 212 -3.93 16.58 2.94
N ILE A 213 -3.82 15.68 1.97
CA ILE A 213 -2.54 15.24 1.42
C ILE A 213 -2.10 16.19 0.32
N ASP A 214 -0.84 16.62 0.36
CA ASP A 214 -0.20 17.26 -0.78
C ASP A 214 0.32 16.18 -1.74
N TRP A 215 -0.55 15.81 -2.67
CA TRP A 215 -0.28 14.75 -3.64
C TRP A 215 0.77 15.11 -4.68
N LEU A 216 1.07 16.40 -4.84
CA LEU A 216 2.00 16.90 -5.86
C LEU A 216 3.44 17.02 -5.33
N ARG A 217 3.62 16.87 -4.02
CA ARG A 217 4.93 16.95 -3.35
C ARG A 217 5.86 15.82 -3.79
#